data_238191e46c009d40c7f2de9e4bf17716
#
_entry.id   238191e46c009d40c7f2de9e4bf17716
#
_cell.length_a   1.000
_cell.length_b   1.000
_cell.length_c   1.000
_cell.angle_alpha   90.00
_cell.angle_beta   90.00
_cell.angle_gamma   90.00
#
_symmetry.space_group_name_H-M   'P 1'
#
loop_
_entity.id
_entity.type
_entity.pdbx_description
1 polymer ?
#
loop_
_entity_poly.entity_id
_entity_poly.type
_entity_poly.pdbx_seq_one_letter_code
_entity_poly.pdbx_strand_id
1 'polypeptide(L)'
;MTSLQGRQLFQQRGLVNGQWIDAQSHDTVPVTNPATGEEIGVIPNMGTAEATEAIEVAYQALASWKALTAQQRADLLLAWYQLVLANADELAYIMTVEQGKPLAEALGEVKYAASFIQWFAEEGKRVYGDVIPTTNNQQRFIISKEPVGVVAAITPWNFPIAMITRKAAPALAAGCSIVIKPANETPYSALALAKLAEMAGIPAGVINVVTGKSQEIGAVFTSHEKVKKLTFTGSTPVGRLLMQQCSSTIKKLALELGGNAPLIIFDDADLDKAVQGAIFAKFRNAGQTCVCANRIYVHDKIYQAFTEKFVQEVQKFKIGNGLEANVQIGPLINEKAVVKAQQLIDDACEKGAQVACGGKPHALGQTFFEPTVLTGVNQHMEIVQEEIFGPVAPLIRFSEEADVVAQANDTIFGLAAYVYSENISRIWRVAEQLEYGMVGMNSTAISNEVVPFGGVKQSGVGREGSKYGLEEFMTIKYMCLGL
;
A
#
# COMPACT_ATOMS: atom_id res chain seq x y z
N MET A 1 22.53 3.05 19.79
CA MET A 1 21.40 3.93 20.18
C MET A 1 20.62 4.25 18.92
N THR A 2 19.37 3.79 18.83
CA THR A 2 18.46 3.98 17.68
C THR A 2 17.74 5.35 17.74
N SER A 3 18.46 6.41 18.15
CA SER A 3 17.86 7.73 18.34
C SER A 3 17.54 8.39 17.00
N LEU A 4 16.28 8.76 16.80
CA LEU A 4 15.84 9.64 15.72
C LEU A 4 16.13 11.13 16.05
N GLN A 5 16.39 11.45 17.31
CA GLN A 5 16.68 12.80 17.78
C GLN A 5 17.90 13.39 17.07
N GLY A 6 17.77 14.62 16.58
CA GLY A 6 18.84 15.33 15.86
C GLY A 6 18.97 14.99 14.37
N ARG A 7 18.15 14.09 13.83
CA ARG A 7 18.07 13.86 12.38
C ARG A 7 17.32 15.00 11.70
N GLN A 8 17.77 15.39 10.53
CA GLN A 8 17.24 16.55 9.80
C GLN A 8 15.76 16.38 9.41
N LEU A 9 15.35 15.17 9.02
CA LEU A 9 14.00 14.89 8.57
C LEU A 9 13.07 14.40 9.68
N PHE A 10 13.57 14.17 10.88
CA PHE A 10 12.74 13.72 11.99
C PHE A 10 11.84 14.86 12.50
N GLN A 11 10.52 14.70 12.29
CA GLN A 11 9.48 15.64 12.69
C GLN A 11 8.48 14.96 13.61
N GLN A 12 8.05 15.65 14.65
CA GLN A 12 7.09 15.14 15.64
C GLN A 12 5.79 15.95 15.70
N ARG A 13 5.58 16.86 14.75
CA ARG A 13 4.38 17.73 14.67
C ARG A 13 3.64 17.48 13.35
N GLY A 14 2.34 17.72 13.33
CA GLY A 14 1.55 17.72 12.10
C GLY A 14 1.88 18.95 11.24
N LEU A 15 1.66 18.85 9.95
CA LEU A 15 1.84 19.95 8.99
C LEU A 15 0.49 20.47 8.52
N VAL A 16 0.12 21.71 8.89
CA VAL A 16 -1.09 22.36 8.42
C VAL A 16 -0.74 23.76 7.92
N ASN A 17 -1.10 24.09 6.68
CA ASN A 17 -0.82 25.36 6.05
C ASN A 17 0.66 25.80 6.09
N GLY A 18 1.59 24.86 5.89
CA GLY A 18 3.03 25.13 5.99
C GLY A 18 3.54 25.39 7.41
N GLN A 19 2.72 25.17 8.43
CA GLN A 19 3.07 25.29 9.83
C GLN A 19 3.16 23.90 10.48
N TRP A 20 4.24 23.66 11.24
CA TRP A 20 4.39 22.47 12.07
C TRP A 20 3.71 22.69 13.42
N ILE A 21 2.56 22.04 13.65
CA ILE A 21 1.68 22.29 14.78
C ILE A 21 1.50 21.07 15.68
N ASP A 22 1.25 21.35 16.95
CA ASP A 22 0.80 20.37 17.96
C ASP A 22 -0.74 20.24 17.93
N ALA A 23 -1.30 19.26 18.63
CA ALA A 23 -2.75 19.18 18.83
C ALA A 23 -3.22 20.32 19.74
N GLN A 24 -4.42 20.86 19.48
CA GLN A 24 -5.02 21.89 20.35
C GLN A 24 -5.23 21.42 21.79
N SER A 25 -5.45 20.12 21.98
CA SER A 25 -5.56 19.47 23.30
C SER A 25 -4.22 19.33 24.02
N HIS A 26 -3.11 19.53 23.32
CA HIS A 26 -1.75 19.17 23.77
C HIS A 26 -1.53 17.69 24.09
N ASP A 27 -2.50 16.82 23.78
CA ASP A 27 -2.34 15.38 23.91
C ASP A 27 -1.40 14.83 22.84
N THR A 28 -0.69 13.76 23.19
CA THR A 28 0.22 13.05 22.29
C THR A 28 -0.05 11.57 22.24
N VAL A 29 0.44 10.92 21.19
CA VAL A 29 0.44 9.47 21.02
C VAL A 29 1.89 9.02 20.93
N PRO A 30 2.34 8.06 21.76
CA PRO A 30 3.67 7.49 21.64
C PRO A 30 3.80 6.65 20.38
N VAL A 31 4.99 6.70 19.78
CA VAL A 31 5.40 5.83 18.66
C VAL A 31 6.52 4.93 19.16
N THR A 32 6.38 3.64 18.93
CA THR A 32 7.32 2.63 19.43
C THR A 32 8.06 1.93 18.30
N ASN A 33 9.29 1.55 18.54
CA ASN A 33 10.06 0.67 17.67
C ASN A 33 9.59 -0.79 17.89
N PRO A 34 9.03 -1.46 16.88
CA PRO A 34 8.52 -2.83 17.06
C PRO A 34 9.64 -3.86 17.34
N ALA A 35 10.90 -3.56 16.98
CA ALA A 35 12.02 -4.45 17.25
C ALA A 35 12.51 -4.41 18.71
N THR A 36 12.33 -3.28 19.42
CA THR A 36 12.86 -3.10 20.79
C THR A 36 11.77 -2.84 21.83
N GLY A 37 10.56 -2.44 21.38
CA GLY A 37 9.47 -1.99 22.25
C GLY A 37 9.70 -0.60 22.85
N GLU A 38 10.83 0.06 22.55
CA GLU A 38 11.15 1.39 23.07
C GLU A 38 10.35 2.49 22.38
N GLU A 39 9.96 3.51 23.13
CA GLU A 39 9.41 4.73 22.58
C GLU A 39 10.49 5.49 21.80
N ILE A 40 10.21 5.81 20.55
CA ILE A 40 11.12 6.53 19.64
C ILE A 40 10.74 8.00 19.47
N GLY A 41 9.62 8.42 20.02
CA GLY A 41 9.09 9.77 20.04
C GLY A 41 7.57 9.77 20.15
N VAL A 42 6.99 10.96 20.01
CA VAL A 42 5.54 11.18 20.09
C VAL A 42 5.02 11.90 18.86
N ILE A 43 3.71 11.81 18.61
CA ILE A 43 3.00 12.64 17.64
C ILE A 43 1.81 13.34 18.30
N PRO A 44 1.34 14.49 17.79
CA PRO A 44 0.14 15.14 18.27
C PRO A 44 -1.09 14.24 18.10
N ASN A 45 -1.91 14.16 19.15
CA ASN A 45 -3.18 13.44 19.12
C ASN A 45 -4.30 14.33 18.58
N MET A 46 -4.16 14.76 17.31
CA MET A 46 -5.09 15.64 16.61
C MET A 46 -6.45 14.95 16.41
N GLY A 47 -7.50 15.76 16.27
CA GLY A 47 -8.86 15.29 16.09
C GLY A 47 -9.64 16.08 15.06
N THR A 48 -10.92 16.30 15.37
CA THR A 48 -11.89 16.98 14.49
C THR A 48 -11.46 18.41 14.11
N ALA A 49 -10.92 19.18 15.06
CA ALA A 49 -10.59 20.59 14.83
C ALA A 49 -9.46 20.74 13.80
N GLU A 50 -8.33 20.07 14.01
CA GLU A 50 -7.17 20.16 13.14
C GLU A 50 -7.44 19.52 11.76
N ALA A 51 -8.23 18.43 11.71
CA ALA A 51 -8.66 17.84 10.45
C ALA A 51 -9.54 18.80 9.63
N THR A 52 -10.46 19.51 10.29
CA THR A 52 -11.30 20.53 9.65
C THR A 52 -10.46 21.71 9.15
N GLU A 53 -9.55 22.22 9.97
CA GLU A 53 -8.62 23.29 9.59
C GLU A 53 -7.76 22.88 8.39
N ALA A 54 -7.19 21.68 8.40
CA ALA A 54 -6.38 21.17 7.30
C ALA A 54 -7.17 21.09 5.97
N ILE A 55 -8.46 20.73 6.01
CA ILE A 55 -9.33 20.74 4.82
C ILE A 55 -9.62 22.16 4.35
N GLU A 56 -9.88 23.09 5.28
CA GLU A 56 -10.16 24.47 4.94
C GLU A 56 -8.97 25.15 4.25
N VAL A 57 -7.76 24.98 4.77
CA VAL A 57 -6.55 25.54 4.16
C VAL A 57 -6.20 24.83 2.84
N ALA A 58 -6.43 23.51 2.72
CA ALA A 58 -6.29 22.79 1.47
C ALA A 58 -7.26 23.31 0.39
N TYR A 59 -8.48 23.66 0.78
CA TYR A 59 -9.46 24.26 -0.14
C TYR A 59 -9.04 25.67 -0.58
N GLN A 60 -8.47 26.47 0.30
CA GLN A 60 -7.94 27.81 -0.04
C GLN A 60 -6.75 27.71 -0.99
N ALA A 61 -5.81 26.81 -0.73
CA ALA A 61 -4.62 26.60 -1.56
C ALA A 61 -4.96 26.02 -2.95
N LEU A 62 -6.08 25.32 -3.10
CA LEU A 62 -6.48 24.66 -4.34
C LEU A 62 -6.55 25.64 -5.53
N ALA A 63 -7.05 26.85 -5.34
CA ALA A 63 -7.24 27.81 -6.42
C ALA A 63 -5.92 28.20 -7.10
N SER A 64 -4.88 28.52 -6.31
CA SER A 64 -3.55 28.86 -6.82
C SER A 64 -2.83 27.64 -7.38
N TRP A 65 -2.95 26.49 -6.74
CA TRP A 65 -2.31 25.25 -7.19
C TRP A 65 -2.84 24.75 -8.56
N LYS A 66 -4.16 24.69 -8.74
CA LYS A 66 -4.75 24.28 -10.01
C LYS A 66 -4.53 25.29 -11.15
N ALA A 67 -4.26 26.57 -10.84
CA ALA A 67 -3.94 27.59 -11.82
C ALA A 67 -2.54 27.44 -12.42
N LEU A 68 -1.63 26.69 -11.76
CA LEU A 68 -0.33 26.36 -12.33
C LEU A 68 -0.51 25.48 -13.56
N THR A 69 0.37 25.68 -14.55
CA THR A 69 0.45 24.78 -15.71
C THR A 69 0.89 23.38 -15.27
N ALA A 70 0.59 22.37 -16.09
CA ALA A 70 1.05 21.00 -15.83
C ALA A 70 2.59 20.94 -15.71
N GLN A 71 3.31 21.74 -16.49
CA GLN A 71 4.78 21.84 -16.40
C GLN A 71 5.24 22.39 -15.05
N GLN A 72 4.66 23.48 -14.58
CA GLN A 72 5.04 24.07 -13.28
C GLN A 72 4.80 23.11 -12.11
N ARG A 73 3.68 22.35 -12.12
CA ARG A 73 3.44 21.30 -11.12
C ARG A 73 4.45 20.16 -11.26
N ALA A 74 4.76 19.75 -12.49
CA ALA A 74 5.76 18.72 -12.75
C ALA A 74 7.16 19.12 -12.24
N ASP A 75 7.58 20.37 -12.43
CA ASP A 75 8.88 20.87 -11.97
C ASP A 75 9.00 20.78 -10.43
N LEU A 76 7.93 21.15 -9.69
CA LEU A 76 7.90 21.01 -8.24
C LEU A 76 7.89 19.55 -7.78
N LEU A 77 7.16 18.69 -8.47
CA LEU A 77 7.18 17.24 -8.19
C LEU A 77 8.55 16.62 -8.46
N LEU A 78 9.23 17.01 -9.55
CA LEU A 78 10.59 16.55 -9.85
C LEU A 78 11.60 17.06 -8.82
N ALA A 79 11.46 18.28 -8.33
CA ALA A 79 12.26 18.77 -7.19
C ALA A 79 12.05 17.93 -5.94
N TRP A 80 10.79 17.59 -5.62
CA TRP A 80 10.47 16.68 -4.52
C TRP A 80 11.07 15.28 -4.72
N TYR A 81 10.95 14.71 -5.91
CA TYR A 81 11.58 13.44 -6.30
C TYR A 81 13.09 13.43 -6.03
N GLN A 82 13.81 14.49 -6.47
CA GLN A 82 15.24 14.60 -6.27
C GLN A 82 15.61 14.66 -4.78
N LEU A 83 14.85 15.42 -3.99
CA LEU A 83 15.07 15.50 -2.53
C LEU A 83 14.80 14.16 -1.83
N VAL A 84 13.78 13.40 -2.25
CA VAL A 84 13.51 12.06 -1.71
C VAL A 84 14.68 11.13 -1.98
N LEU A 85 15.22 11.11 -3.20
CA LEU A 85 16.38 10.28 -3.53
C LEU A 85 17.67 10.74 -2.82
N ALA A 86 17.90 12.04 -2.72
CA ALA A 86 19.07 12.58 -2.03
C ALA A 86 19.08 12.27 -0.52
N ASN A 87 17.90 12.03 0.07
CA ASN A 87 17.75 11.70 1.50
C ASN A 87 17.32 10.24 1.72
N ALA A 88 17.56 9.35 0.75
CA ALA A 88 17.07 7.98 0.79
C ALA A 88 17.54 7.19 2.02
N ASP A 89 18.80 7.36 2.43
CA ASP A 89 19.37 6.68 3.60
C ASP A 89 18.71 7.12 4.90
N GLU A 90 18.42 8.43 5.05
CA GLU A 90 17.75 8.95 6.25
C GLU A 90 16.28 8.50 6.30
N LEU A 91 15.57 8.55 5.19
CA LEU A 91 14.19 8.06 5.08
C LEU A 91 14.11 6.56 5.37
N ALA A 92 15.02 5.77 4.82
CA ALA A 92 15.07 4.33 5.08
C ALA A 92 15.37 4.02 6.55
N TYR A 93 16.26 4.79 7.16
CA TYR A 93 16.57 4.63 8.60
C TYR A 93 15.34 4.94 9.46
N ILE A 94 14.66 6.07 9.23
CA ILE A 94 13.42 6.45 9.94
C ILE A 94 12.39 5.32 9.80
N MET A 95 12.16 4.85 8.58
CA MET A 95 11.21 3.78 8.26
C MET A 95 11.57 2.47 8.99
N THR A 96 12.84 2.05 8.97
CA THR A 96 13.27 0.83 9.67
C THR A 96 13.05 0.94 11.17
N VAL A 97 13.26 2.11 11.76
CA VAL A 97 13.08 2.31 13.20
C VAL A 97 11.61 2.30 13.61
N GLU A 98 10.70 2.93 12.83
CA GLU A 98 9.28 2.99 13.20
C GLU A 98 8.47 1.78 12.73
N GLN A 99 8.83 1.13 11.61
CA GLN A 99 8.07 0.03 11.02
C GLN A 99 8.69 -1.35 11.26
N GLY A 100 10.01 -1.41 11.40
CA GLY A 100 10.75 -2.63 11.70
C GLY A 100 11.33 -3.38 10.50
N LYS A 101 10.95 -3.07 9.25
CA LYS A 101 11.51 -3.76 8.08
C LYS A 101 13.02 -3.59 7.96
N PRO A 102 13.72 -4.57 7.35
CA PRO A 102 15.15 -4.45 7.10
C PRO A 102 15.54 -3.20 6.31
N LEU A 103 16.67 -2.58 6.64
CA LEU A 103 17.14 -1.35 6.01
C LEU A 103 17.24 -1.46 4.48
N ALA A 104 17.64 -2.62 3.98
CA ALA A 104 17.71 -2.88 2.52
C ALA A 104 16.31 -2.83 1.86
N GLU A 105 15.28 -3.37 2.52
CA GLU A 105 13.89 -3.27 2.05
C GLU A 105 13.37 -1.83 2.15
N ALA A 106 13.70 -1.13 3.22
CA ALA A 106 13.34 0.28 3.40
C ALA A 106 13.94 1.17 2.31
N LEU A 107 15.22 0.98 1.97
CA LEU A 107 15.87 1.67 0.83
C LEU A 107 15.17 1.34 -0.51
N GLY A 108 14.78 0.08 -0.69
CA GLY A 108 14.00 -0.35 -1.85
C GLY A 108 12.64 0.38 -1.93
N GLU A 109 11.96 0.52 -0.78
CA GLU A 109 10.69 1.25 -0.71
C GLU A 109 10.85 2.75 -1.02
N VAL A 110 11.89 3.41 -0.51
CA VAL A 110 12.15 4.84 -0.82
C VAL A 110 12.30 5.04 -2.33
N LYS A 111 13.08 4.19 -3.00
CA LYS A 111 13.27 4.26 -4.46
C LYS A 111 11.95 4.01 -5.20
N TYR A 112 11.20 3.01 -4.79
CA TYR A 112 9.87 2.69 -5.32
C TYR A 112 8.87 3.84 -5.09
N ALA A 113 8.89 4.46 -3.93
CA ALA A 113 8.05 5.62 -3.64
C ALA A 113 8.41 6.84 -4.49
N ALA A 114 9.71 7.08 -4.68
CA ALA A 114 10.21 8.16 -5.53
C ALA A 114 9.80 7.98 -7.00
N SER A 115 9.80 6.74 -7.53
CA SER A 115 9.39 6.47 -8.91
C SER A 115 7.95 6.90 -9.20
N PHE A 116 7.02 6.83 -8.25
CA PHE A 116 5.67 7.36 -8.40
C PHE A 116 5.65 8.90 -8.52
N ILE A 117 6.50 9.60 -7.77
CA ILE A 117 6.57 11.06 -7.88
C ILE A 117 7.05 11.44 -9.29
N GLN A 118 8.11 10.80 -9.78
CA GLN A 118 8.63 11.01 -11.14
C GLN A 118 7.58 10.66 -12.20
N TRP A 119 6.98 9.46 -12.09
CA TRP A 119 5.96 9.01 -13.05
C TRP A 119 4.83 10.02 -13.20
N PHE A 120 4.24 10.47 -12.09
CA PHE A 120 3.11 11.39 -12.14
C PHE A 120 3.50 12.82 -12.48
N ALA A 121 4.73 13.26 -12.20
CA ALA A 121 5.25 14.53 -12.74
C ALA A 121 5.24 14.52 -14.26
N GLU A 122 5.62 13.40 -14.88
CA GLU A 122 5.61 13.23 -16.34
C GLU A 122 4.21 12.96 -16.88
N GLU A 123 3.40 12.12 -16.23
CA GLU A 123 2.07 11.75 -16.68
C GLU A 123 1.08 12.92 -16.58
N GLY A 124 1.23 13.79 -15.58
CA GLY A 124 0.42 15.01 -15.43
C GLY A 124 0.43 15.94 -16.65
N LYS A 125 1.50 15.89 -17.45
CA LYS A 125 1.63 16.64 -18.72
C LYS A 125 0.87 16.01 -19.89
N ARG A 126 0.37 14.78 -19.75
CA ARG A 126 -0.37 14.02 -20.78
C ARG A 126 -1.86 13.92 -20.51
N VAL A 127 -2.39 14.76 -19.64
CA VAL A 127 -3.82 14.86 -19.36
C VAL A 127 -4.50 15.60 -20.51
N TYR A 128 -4.74 14.89 -21.61
CA TYR A 128 -5.40 15.46 -22.77
C TYR A 128 -6.92 15.40 -22.64
N GLY A 129 -7.59 16.40 -23.23
CA GLY A 129 -9.02 16.38 -23.50
C GLY A 129 -9.29 15.98 -24.96
N ASP A 130 -10.56 16.01 -25.34
CA ASP A 130 -10.99 15.61 -26.69
C ASP A 130 -11.79 16.72 -27.37
N VAL A 131 -11.69 16.78 -28.69
CA VAL A 131 -12.63 17.51 -29.56
C VAL A 131 -13.44 16.45 -30.32
N ILE A 132 -14.72 16.32 -29.96
CA ILE A 132 -15.59 15.26 -30.50
C ILE A 132 -16.36 15.79 -31.72
N PRO A 133 -16.43 15.01 -32.83
CA PRO A 133 -17.26 15.35 -33.97
C PRO A 133 -18.72 15.58 -33.55
N THR A 134 -19.30 16.66 -34.03
CA THR A 134 -20.66 17.05 -33.65
C THR A 134 -21.70 16.40 -34.55
N THR A 135 -22.96 16.29 -34.04
CA THR A 135 -24.16 15.91 -34.79
C THR A 135 -24.86 17.12 -35.41
N ASN A 136 -24.38 18.36 -35.13
CA ASN A 136 -24.95 19.61 -35.60
C ASN A 136 -23.81 20.57 -36.01
N ASN A 137 -23.87 21.10 -37.21
CA ASN A 137 -22.86 22.00 -37.78
C ASN A 137 -22.70 23.34 -37.03
N GLN A 138 -23.72 23.73 -36.25
CA GLN A 138 -23.71 24.96 -35.46
C GLN A 138 -23.15 24.78 -34.02
N GLN A 139 -22.47 23.68 -33.77
CA GLN A 139 -21.94 23.38 -32.43
C GLN A 139 -20.50 22.84 -32.52
N ARG A 140 -19.75 22.99 -31.41
CA ARG A 140 -18.46 22.31 -31.19
C ARG A 140 -18.49 21.67 -29.81
N PHE A 141 -17.99 20.42 -29.72
CA PHE A 141 -17.93 19.65 -28.48
C PHE A 141 -16.50 19.53 -28.02
N ILE A 142 -16.24 20.02 -26.82
CA ILE A 142 -14.91 20.01 -26.21
C ILE A 142 -15.04 19.28 -24.86
N ILE A 143 -14.15 18.32 -24.63
CA ILE A 143 -14.01 17.62 -23.38
C ILE A 143 -12.74 18.09 -22.69
N SER A 144 -12.83 18.52 -21.43
CA SER A 144 -11.69 18.79 -20.57
C SER A 144 -11.66 17.84 -19.39
N LYS A 145 -10.45 17.57 -18.88
CA LYS A 145 -10.25 16.88 -17.61
C LYS A 145 -9.81 17.91 -16.56
N GLU A 146 -10.49 17.95 -15.43
CA GLU A 146 -10.26 18.91 -14.35
C GLU A 146 -9.96 18.18 -13.03
N PRO A 147 -9.15 18.77 -12.11
CA PRO A 147 -8.91 18.18 -10.79
C PRO A 147 -10.22 18.02 -10.02
N VAL A 148 -10.36 16.91 -9.29
CA VAL A 148 -11.56 16.67 -8.45
C VAL A 148 -11.72 17.71 -7.34
N GLY A 149 -10.62 18.27 -6.82
CA GLY A 149 -10.62 19.26 -5.73
C GLY A 149 -9.76 18.84 -4.56
N VAL A 150 -10.24 19.04 -3.32
CA VAL A 150 -9.53 18.59 -2.11
C VAL A 150 -9.65 17.09 -1.98
N VAL A 151 -8.51 16.42 -1.76
CA VAL A 151 -8.39 14.97 -1.55
C VAL A 151 -8.06 14.70 -0.09
N ALA A 152 -8.77 13.77 0.54
CA ALA A 152 -8.38 13.19 1.82
C ALA A 152 -7.73 11.82 1.57
N ALA A 153 -6.59 11.55 2.19
CA ALA A 153 -5.86 10.30 2.08
C ALA A 153 -5.63 9.69 3.47
N ILE A 154 -5.95 8.40 3.61
CA ILE A 154 -5.64 7.63 4.83
C ILE A 154 -4.73 6.48 4.41
N THR A 155 -3.54 6.36 5.01
CA THR A 155 -2.50 5.43 4.59
C THR A 155 -2.11 4.45 5.70
N PRO A 156 -1.77 3.20 5.37
CA PRO A 156 -1.37 2.18 6.31
C PRO A 156 0.10 2.31 6.72
N TRP A 157 0.51 1.46 7.65
CA TRP A 157 1.84 1.43 8.25
C TRP A 157 2.86 0.55 7.50
N ASN A 158 2.43 -0.36 6.62
CA ASN A 158 3.30 -1.41 6.07
C ASN A 158 4.28 -0.93 4.98
N PHE A 159 3.90 0.08 4.19
CA PHE A 159 4.76 0.79 3.24
C PHE A 159 4.54 2.30 3.39
N PRO A 160 5.03 2.89 4.50
CA PRO A 160 4.60 4.23 4.94
C PRO A 160 4.99 5.36 3.99
N ILE A 161 6.04 5.20 3.20
CA ILE A 161 6.45 6.18 2.18
C ILE A 161 5.71 5.94 0.87
N ALA A 162 5.72 4.70 0.36
CA ALA A 162 5.14 4.38 -0.94
C ALA A 162 3.62 4.60 -0.98
N MET A 163 2.89 4.25 0.09
CA MET A 163 1.43 4.44 0.13
C MET A 163 1.03 5.92 0.14
N ILE A 164 1.92 6.82 0.54
CA ILE A 164 1.71 8.27 0.46
C ILE A 164 1.99 8.77 -0.94
N THR A 165 3.14 8.46 -1.53
CA THR A 165 3.51 8.99 -2.84
C THR A 165 2.58 8.51 -3.95
N ARG A 166 2.06 7.27 -3.86
CA ARG A 166 1.05 6.71 -4.78
C ARG A 166 -0.27 7.48 -4.78
N LYS A 167 -0.57 8.22 -3.71
CA LYS A 167 -1.79 9.04 -3.56
C LYS A 167 -1.50 10.53 -3.75
N ALA A 168 -0.45 11.03 -3.11
CA ALA A 168 -0.10 12.45 -3.16
C ALA A 168 0.41 12.87 -4.54
N ALA A 169 1.31 12.11 -5.16
CA ALA A 169 1.88 12.50 -6.45
C ALA A 169 0.81 12.64 -7.56
N PRO A 170 -0.10 11.68 -7.79
CA PRO A 170 -1.16 11.87 -8.78
C PRO A 170 -2.16 12.97 -8.40
N ALA A 171 -2.50 13.15 -7.11
CA ALA A 171 -3.35 14.24 -6.66
C ALA A 171 -2.75 15.59 -7.02
N LEU A 172 -1.48 15.81 -6.72
CA LEU A 172 -0.76 17.05 -7.01
C LEU A 172 -0.56 17.26 -8.50
N ALA A 173 -0.20 16.23 -9.26
CA ALA A 173 -0.04 16.28 -10.71
C ALA A 173 -1.35 16.67 -11.41
N ALA A 174 -2.49 16.13 -10.93
CA ALA A 174 -3.82 16.49 -11.40
C ALA A 174 -4.21 17.96 -11.10
N GLY A 175 -3.56 18.59 -10.10
CA GLY A 175 -3.89 19.94 -9.63
C GLY A 175 -4.81 19.95 -8.41
N CYS A 176 -4.93 18.83 -7.69
CA CYS A 176 -5.64 18.73 -6.40
C CYS A 176 -4.74 19.19 -5.24
N SER A 177 -5.33 19.61 -4.14
CA SER A 177 -4.69 19.68 -2.82
C SER A 177 -5.02 18.42 -2.02
N ILE A 178 -4.19 18.10 -0.99
CA ILE A 178 -4.34 16.85 -0.25
C ILE A 178 -4.15 17.04 1.25
N VAL A 179 -4.98 16.34 2.03
CA VAL A 179 -4.84 16.17 3.48
C VAL A 179 -4.58 14.69 3.75
N ILE A 180 -3.46 14.37 4.40
CA ILE A 180 -2.99 13.01 4.64
C ILE A 180 -3.10 12.68 6.12
N LYS A 181 -3.70 11.53 6.43
CA LYS A 181 -3.69 10.90 7.76
C LYS A 181 -2.89 9.62 7.66
N PRO A 182 -1.60 9.60 8.05
CA PRO A 182 -0.79 8.38 8.11
C PRO A 182 -1.22 7.49 9.27
N ALA A 183 -0.80 6.22 9.23
CA ALA A 183 -0.94 5.34 10.39
C ALA A 183 -0.17 5.90 11.60
N ASN A 184 -0.70 5.70 12.81
CA ASN A 184 -0.05 6.18 14.03
C ASN A 184 1.21 5.38 14.38
N GLU A 185 1.33 4.17 13.86
CA GLU A 185 2.51 3.32 14.03
C GLU A 185 3.72 3.81 13.22
N THR A 186 3.48 4.50 12.08
CA THR A 186 4.56 4.92 11.17
C THR A 186 4.36 6.36 10.66
N PRO A 187 4.26 7.34 11.56
CA PRO A 187 3.96 8.71 11.18
C PRO A 187 5.18 9.48 10.66
N TYR A 188 6.38 9.11 11.11
CA TYR A 188 7.58 9.88 10.84
C TYR A 188 8.02 9.83 9.38
N SER A 189 7.81 8.71 8.71
CA SER A 189 7.98 8.61 7.25
C SER A 189 7.11 9.61 6.49
N ALA A 190 5.85 9.78 6.91
CA ALA A 190 4.91 10.74 6.31
C ALA A 190 5.35 12.18 6.56
N LEU A 191 5.74 12.49 7.79
CA LEU A 191 6.18 13.82 8.18
C LEU A 191 7.50 14.20 7.50
N ALA A 192 8.43 13.24 7.34
CA ALA A 192 9.66 13.44 6.59
C ALA A 192 9.39 13.72 5.09
N LEU A 193 8.47 12.99 4.46
CA LEU A 193 8.04 13.27 3.08
C LEU A 193 7.44 14.66 2.94
N ALA A 194 6.59 15.08 3.89
CA ALA A 194 5.99 16.41 3.90
C ALA A 194 7.05 17.50 4.06
N LYS A 195 8.08 17.27 4.89
CA LYS A 195 9.23 18.18 5.04
C LYS A 195 10.00 18.33 3.73
N LEU A 196 10.24 17.24 3.02
CA LEU A 196 10.90 17.28 1.71
C LEU A 196 10.03 17.97 0.65
N ALA A 197 8.71 17.84 0.71
CA ALA A 197 7.79 18.56 -0.17
C ALA A 197 7.82 20.08 0.06
N GLU A 198 7.87 20.50 1.33
CA GLU A 198 8.09 21.92 1.71
C GLU A 198 9.42 22.44 1.15
N MET A 199 10.51 21.68 1.33
CA MET A 199 11.84 22.03 0.80
C MET A 199 11.88 22.07 -0.73
N ALA A 200 11.05 21.29 -1.43
CA ALA A 200 10.89 21.32 -2.88
C ALA A 200 10.14 22.55 -3.39
N GLY A 201 9.58 23.38 -2.48
CA GLY A 201 8.84 24.58 -2.83
C GLY A 201 7.35 24.35 -3.12
N ILE A 202 6.79 23.18 -2.76
CA ILE A 202 5.34 22.98 -2.85
C ILE A 202 4.65 23.94 -1.89
N PRO A 203 3.69 24.76 -2.37
CA PRO A 203 3.11 25.84 -1.58
C PRO A 203 2.38 25.37 -0.32
N ALA A 204 2.39 26.20 0.72
CA ALA A 204 1.65 25.97 1.96
C ALA A 204 0.17 25.66 1.69
N GLY A 205 -0.39 24.70 2.43
CA GLY A 205 -1.78 24.25 2.31
C GLY A 205 -2.04 23.25 1.17
N VAL A 206 -1.15 23.11 0.19
CA VAL A 206 -1.30 22.11 -0.90
C VAL A 206 -1.17 20.68 -0.38
N ILE A 207 -0.21 20.44 0.53
CA ILE A 207 -0.06 19.20 1.30
C ILE A 207 -0.24 19.53 2.77
N ASN A 208 -1.09 18.76 3.44
CA ASN A 208 -1.29 18.83 4.88
C ASN A 208 -1.21 17.42 5.46
N VAL A 209 -0.64 17.28 6.67
CA VAL A 209 -0.52 15.98 7.36
C VAL A 209 -1.05 16.12 8.77
N VAL A 210 -2.09 15.38 9.10
CA VAL A 210 -2.71 15.32 10.44
C VAL A 210 -2.51 13.94 11.04
N THR A 211 -2.14 13.89 12.33
CA THR A 211 -1.86 12.65 13.07
C THR A 211 -2.86 12.47 14.22
N GLY A 212 -2.90 11.30 14.85
CA GLY A 212 -3.70 11.09 16.06
C GLY A 212 -5.00 10.32 15.85
N LYS A 213 -6.13 10.85 16.30
CA LYS A 213 -7.43 10.16 16.47
C LYS A 213 -8.06 9.71 15.17
N SER A 214 -7.73 8.48 14.73
CA SER A 214 -8.13 7.94 13.42
C SER A 214 -9.63 7.98 13.16
N GLN A 215 -10.47 7.72 14.16
CA GLN A 215 -11.93 7.71 14.01
C GLN A 215 -12.49 9.13 13.84
N GLU A 216 -12.03 10.10 14.64
CA GLU A 216 -12.47 11.50 14.55
C GLU A 216 -12.04 12.11 13.21
N ILE A 217 -10.77 11.96 12.83
CA ILE A 217 -10.23 12.47 11.57
C ILE A 217 -10.93 11.80 10.39
N GLY A 218 -11.13 10.49 10.44
CA GLY A 218 -11.85 9.73 9.41
C GLY A 218 -13.29 10.22 9.24
N ALA A 219 -14.00 10.50 10.33
CA ALA A 219 -15.36 11.03 10.31
C ALA A 219 -15.41 12.43 9.63
N VAL A 220 -14.44 13.29 9.90
CA VAL A 220 -14.31 14.59 9.22
C VAL A 220 -14.06 14.39 7.73
N PHE A 221 -13.11 13.54 7.35
CA PHE A 221 -12.77 13.29 5.95
C PHE A 221 -13.95 12.75 5.14
N THR A 222 -14.77 11.91 5.75
CA THR A 222 -15.95 11.31 5.08
C THR A 222 -17.14 12.26 5.00
N SER A 223 -17.35 13.15 5.99
CA SER A 223 -18.52 14.03 6.06
C SER A 223 -18.31 15.42 5.47
N HIS A 224 -17.07 15.93 5.46
CA HIS A 224 -16.80 17.32 5.08
C HIS A 224 -17.06 17.58 3.58
N GLU A 225 -17.90 18.55 3.25
CA GLU A 225 -18.38 18.82 1.87
C GLU A 225 -17.26 19.27 0.90
N LYS A 226 -16.20 19.94 1.41
CA LYS A 226 -15.07 20.40 0.59
C LYS A 226 -14.16 19.26 0.15
N VAL A 227 -14.15 18.12 0.86
CA VAL A 227 -13.45 16.91 0.43
C VAL A 227 -14.24 16.29 -0.71
N LYS A 228 -13.64 16.20 -1.90
CA LYS A 228 -14.29 15.66 -3.10
C LYS A 228 -13.88 14.22 -3.41
N LYS A 229 -12.74 13.80 -2.88
CA LYS A 229 -12.26 12.42 -3.01
C LYS A 229 -11.67 11.94 -1.67
N LEU A 230 -12.00 10.70 -1.31
CA LEU A 230 -11.30 9.94 -0.28
C LEU A 230 -10.51 8.82 -0.94
N THR A 231 -9.23 8.72 -0.64
CA THR A 231 -8.38 7.59 -1.00
C THR A 231 -7.87 6.90 0.26
N PHE A 232 -8.07 5.59 0.35
CA PHE A 232 -7.76 4.78 1.52
C PHE A 232 -7.01 3.51 1.12
N THR A 233 -5.96 3.18 1.85
CA THR A 233 -5.35 1.86 1.84
C THR A 233 -5.36 1.29 3.25
N GLY A 234 -5.89 0.08 3.43
CA GLY A 234 -5.98 -0.58 4.72
C GLY A 234 -6.90 -1.81 4.71
N SER A 235 -7.47 -2.15 5.86
CA SER A 235 -8.29 -3.35 5.99
C SER A 235 -9.65 -3.22 5.30
N THR A 236 -10.16 -4.34 4.77
CA THR A 236 -11.48 -4.40 4.12
C THR A 236 -12.64 -3.93 5.01
N PRO A 237 -12.71 -4.29 6.32
CA PRO A 237 -13.77 -3.77 7.20
C PRO A 237 -13.78 -2.24 7.31
N VAL A 238 -12.61 -1.61 7.44
CA VAL A 238 -12.50 -0.15 7.48
C VAL A 238 -12.86 0.48 6.14
N GLY A 239 -12.46 -0.13 5.02
CA GLY A 239 -12.85 0.32 3.68
C GLY A 239 -14.37 0.34 3.47
N ARG A 240 -15.08 -0.70 3.93
CA ARG A 240 -16.55 -0.75 3.90
C ARG A 240 -17.18 0.39 4.72
N LEU A 241 -16.66 0.62 5.93
CA LEU A 241 -17.13 1.71 6.81
C LEU A 241 -16.94 3.09 6.15
N LEU A 242 -15.76 3.36 5.61
CA LEU A 242 -15.48 4.63 4.94
C LEU A 242 -16.35 4.83 3.68
N MET A 243 -16.58 3.77 2.92
CA MET A 243 -17.48 3.79 1.76
C MET A 243 -18.92 4.16 2.18
N GLN A 244 -19.42 3.53 3.24
CA GLN A 244 -20.74 3.82 3.80
C GLN A 244 -20.82 5.27 4.28
N GLN A 245 -19.83 5.77 5.00
CA GLN A 245 -19.81 7.15 5.50
C GLN A 245 -19.73 8.20 4.37
N CYS A 246 -19.01 7.92 3.30
CA CYS A 246 -18.88 8.82 2.14
C CYS A 246 -20.14 8.92 1.31
N SER A 247 -21.10 8.02 1.45
CA SER A 247 -22.32 7.98 0.63
C SER A 247 -23.18 9.24 0.78
N SER A 248 -23.18 9.87 1.97
CA SER A 248 -23.96 11.10 2.23
C SER A 248 -23.54 12.31 1.39
N THR A 249 -22.30 12.33 0.91
CA THR A 249 -21.74 13.43 0.10
C THR A 249 -21.31 13.02 -1.30
N ILE A 250 -21.54 11.75 -1.66
CA ILE A 250 -21.22 11.17 -3.00
C ILE A 250 -19.76 11.46 -3.41
N LYS A 251 -18.83 11.30 -2.48
CA LYS A 251 -17.39 11.50 -2.75
C LYS A 251 -16.87 10.45 -3.72
N LYS A 252 -15.96 10.85 -4.61
CA LYS A 252 -15.17 9.89 -5.38
C LYS A 252 -14.30 9.06 -4.42
N LEU A 253 -14.31 7.74 -4.58
CA LEU A 253 -13.56 6.82 -3.72
C LEU A 253 -12.48 6.09 -4.52
N ALA A 254 -11.31 5.91 -3.90
CA ALA A 254 -10.32 4.91 -4.30
C ALA A 254 -9.93 4.14 -3.04
N LEU A 255 -10.16 2.84 -3.06
CA LEU A 255 -9.98 1.94 -1.94
C LEU A 255 -9.04 0.81 -2.34
N GLU A 256 -7.91 0.70 -1.67
CA GLU A 256 -6.97 -0.40 -1.77
C GLU A 256 -7.02 -1.20 -0.47
N LEU A 257 -7.62 -2.37 -0.53
CA LEU A 257 -8.01 -3.14 0.66
C LEU A 257 -7.22 -4.44 0.76
N GLY A 258 -7.65 -5.32 1.66
CA GLY A 258 -6.98 -6.60 1.91
C GLY A 258 -6.92 -7.51 0.69
N GLY A 259 -6.01 -8.46 0.74
CA GLY A 259 -5.83 -9.48 -0.29
C GLY A 259 -5.68 -10.87 0.31
N ASN A 260 -5.87 -11.88 -0.52
CA ASN A 260 -5.67 -13.29 -0.19
C ASN A 260 -5.10 -14.03 -1.41
N ALA A 261 -3.94 -13.55 -1.88
CA ALA A 261 -3.39 -13.94 -3.17
C ALA A 261 -3.09 -15.45 -3.26
N PRO A 262 -3.61 -16.15 -4.28
CA PRO A 262 -3.16 -17.49 -4.64
C PRO A 262 -1.84 -17.41 -5.41
N LEU A 263 -0.93 -18.31 -5.11
CA LEU A 263 0.24 -18.62 -5.92
C LEU A 263 0.09 -20.06 -6.40
N ILE A 264 -0.13 -20.24 -7.70
CA ILE A 264 -0.41 -21.56 -8.31
C ILE A 264 0.83 -22.03 -9.05
N ILE A 265 1.36 -23.19 -8.67
CA ILE A 265 2.60 -23.76 -9.23
C ILE A 265 2.26 -25.12 -9.86
N PHE A 266 2.25 -25.16 -11.20
CA PHE A 266 1.96 -26.36 -11.98
C PHE A 266 3.14 -27.32 -12.06
N ASP A 267 2.87 -28.57 -12.46
CA ASP A 267 3.83 -29.67 -12.53
C ASP A 267 4.98 -29.44 -13.53
N ASP A 268 4.80 -28.58 -14.52
CA ASP A 268 5.78 -28.19 -15.52
C ASP A 268 6.55 -26.90 -15.21
N ALA A 269 6.31 -26.29 -14.05
CA ALA A 269 6.99 -25.06 -13.67
C ALA A 269 8.49 -25.25 -13.45
N ASP A 270 9.29 -24.24 -13.79
CA ASP A 270 10.68 -24.16 -13.32
C ASP A 270 10.69 -24.08 -11.79
N LEU A 271 11.06 -25.16 -11.15
CA LEU A 271 10.94 -25.32 -9.70
C LEU A 271 11.78 -24.29 -8.94
N ASP A 272 12.97 -23.97 -9.42
CA ASP A 272 13.86 -23.03 -8.73
C ASP A 272 13.32 -21.60 -8.82
N LYS A 273 12.81 -21.17 -9.98
CA LYS A 273 12.15 -19.88 -10.14
C LYS A 273 10.86 -19.79 -9.32
N ALA A 274 10.08 -20.87 -9.28
CA ALA A 274 8.84 -20.90 -8.49
C ALA A 274 9.12 -20.78 -6.98
N VAL A 275 10.16 -21.44 -6.46
CA VAL A 275 10.59 -21.33 -5.07
C VAL A 275 11.06 -19.91 -4.77
N GLN A 276 11.92 -19.33 -5.60
CA GLN A 276 12.38 -17.95 -5.38
C GLN A 276 11.23 -16.92 -5.47
N GLY A 277 10.31 -17.12 -6.41
CA GLY A 277 9.10 -16.31 -6.51
C GLY A 277 8.19 -16.42 -5.28
N ALA A 278 8.02 -17.65 -4.76
CA ALA A 278 7.24 -17.88 -3.54
C ALA A 278 7.91 -17.22 -2.31
N ILE A 279 9.24 -17.33 -2.16
CA ILE A 279 10.02 -16.66 -1.12
C ILE A 279 9.79 -15.14 -1.16
N PHE A 280 9.96 -14.53 -2.32
CA PHE A 280 9.78 -13.09 -2.49
C PHE A 280 8.32 -12.66 -2.22
N ALA A 281 7.34 -13.36 -2.79
CA ALA A 281 5.93 -13.01 -2.63
C ALA A 281 5.42 -13.20 -1.20
N LYS A 282 6.01 -14.14 -0.43
CA LYS A 282 5.53 -14.47 0.90
C LYS A 282 6.24 -13.71 2.02
N PHE A 283 7.56 -13.54 1.93
CA PHE A 283 8.34 -13.11 3.10
C PHE A 283 8.84 -11.66 3.04
N ARG A 284 8.66 -10.94 1.94
CA ARG A 284 8.93 -9.50 1.89
C ARG A 284 8.14 -8.78 2.99
N ASN A 285 8.81 -7.88 3.73
CA ASN A 285 8.26 -7.17 4.89
C ASN A 285 7.63 -8.11 5.94
N ALA A 286 8.25 -9.29 6.15
CA ALA A 286 7.73 -10.35 7.02
C ALA A 286 6.29 -10.79 6.66
N GLY A 287 5.93 -10.78 5.38
CA GLY A 287 4.58 -11.11 4.90
C GLY A 287 3.51 -10.04 5.14
N GLN A 288 3.88 -8.86 5.62
CA GLN A 288 2.98 -7.75 5.92
C GLN A 288 2.70 -6.92 4.66
N THR A 289 2.22 -7.57 3.59
CA THR A 289 1.89 -6.93 2.32
C THR A 289 0.54 -7.40 1.80
N CYS A 290 -0.23 -6.49 1.19
CA CYS A 290 -1.56 -6.79 0.64
C CYS A 290 -1.50 -7.72 -0.59
N VAL A 291 -0.36 -7.80 -1.28
CA VAL A 291 -0.12 -8.70 -2.42
C VAL A 291 0.64 -9.98 -2.00
N CYS A 292 0.74 -10.25 -0.70
CA CYS A 292 1.41 -11.43 -0.17
C CYS A 292 0.75 -12.72 -0.67
N ALA A 293 1.56 -13.69 -1.12
CA ALA A 293 1.07 -15.02 -1.44
C ALA A 293 0.57 -15.72 -0.18
N ASN A 294 -0.73 -15.65 0.06
CA ASN A 294 -1.37 -16.22 1.24
C ASN A 294 -1.73 -17.69 1.07
N ARG A 295 -2.03 -18.14 -0.16
CA ARG A 295 -2.45 -19.51 -0.49
C ARG A 295 -1.52 -20.03 -1.56
N ILE A 296 -0.56 -20.90 -1.17
CA ILE A 296 0.44 -21.45 -2.10
C ILE A 296 -0.04 -22.83 -2.54
N TYR A 297 -0.61 -22.89 -3.75
CA TYR A 297 -1.08 -24.12 -4.39
C TYR A 297 0.05 -24.75 -5.17
N VAL A 298 0.37 -26.00 -4.85
CA VAL A 298 1.45 -26.76 -5.50
C VAL A 298 0.89 -28.05 -6.07
N HIS A 299 1.15 -28.29 -7.34
CA HIS A 299 0.69 -29.51 -8.03
C HIS A 299 1.29 -30.77 -7.40
N ASP A 300 0.47 -31.82 -7.24
CA ASP A 300 0.81 -33.05 -6.51
C ASP A 300 2.12 -33.67 -6.94
N LYS A 301 2.41 -33.71 -8.25
CA LYS A 301 3.63 -34.31 -8.79
C LYS A 301 4.93 -33.65 -8.33
N ILE A 302 4.90 -32.38 -7.99
CA ILE A 302 6.10 -31.61 -7.59
C ILE A 302 6.03 -31.15 -6.12
N TYR A 303 4.93 -31.43 -5.42
CA TYR A 303 4.67 -30.93 -4.07
C TYR A 303 5.81 -31.23 -3.09
N GLN A 304 6.29 -32.49 -3.07
CA GLN A 304 7.36 -32.88 -2.16
C GLN A 304 8.66 -32.12 -2.46
N ALA A 305 9.07 -32.09 -3.73
CA ALA A 305 10.30 -31.44 -4.17
C ALA A 305 10.25 -29.92 -3.95
N PHE A 306 9.09 -29.30 -4.20
CA PHE A 306 8.88 -27.90 -3.91
C PHE A 306 8.97 -27.62 -2.40
N THR A 307 8.26 -28.40 -1.58
CA THR A 307 8.24 -28.23 -0.13
C THR A 307 9.65 -28.31 0.47
N GLU A 308 10.42 -29.30 0.10
CA GLU A 308 11.79 -29.49 0.59
C GLU A 308 12.69 -28.30 0.25
N LYS A 309 12.69 -27.85 -1.02
CA LYS A 309 13.47 -26.69 -1.44
C LYS A 309 12.99 -25.40 -0.77
N PHE A 310 11.68 -25.20 -0.68
CA PHE A 310 11.09 -24.00 -0.07
C PHE A 310 11.43 -23.89 1.42
N VAL A 311 11.30 -24.98 2.18
CA VAL A 311 11.70 -25.05 3.60
C VAL A 311 13.18 -24.76 3.78
N GLN A 312 14.06 -25.34 2.93
CA GLN A 312 15.49 -25.08 2.98
C GLN A 312 15.82 -23.59 2.77
N GLU A 313 15.13 -22.90 1.87
CA GLU A 313 15.33 -21.46 1.66
C GLU A 313 14.79 -20.63 2.84
N VAL A 314 13.61 -20.99 3.37
CA VAL A 314 13.01 -20.29 4.52
C VAL A 314 13.90 -20.39 5.76
N GLN A 315 14.52 -21.53 6.00
CA GLN A 315 15.43 -21.74 7.15
C GLN A 315 16.74 -20.92 7.09
N LYS A 316 17.09 -20.36 5.93
CA LYS A 316 18.27 -19.50 5.77
C LYS A 316 18.04 -18.07 6.22
N PHE A 317 16.79 -17.65 6.45
CA PHE A 317 16.51 -16.27 6.83
C PHE A 317 17.17 -15.88 8.16
N LYS A 318 17.88 -14.76 8.14
CA LYS A 318 18.35 -14.11 9.35
C LYS A 318 17.25 -13.19 9.89
N ILE A 319 16.74 -13.52 11.06
CA ILE A 319 15.74 -12.74 11.78
C ILE A 319 16.46 -11.78 12.73
N GLY A 320 16.02 -10.53 12.83
CA GLY A 320 16.65 -9.58 13.75
C GLY A 320 16.16 -8.14 13.59
N ASN A 321 16.79 -7.23 14.30
CA ASN A 321 16.55 -5.80 14.15
C ASN A 321 16.94 -5.37 12.72
N GLY A 322 16.04 -4.69 12.01
CA GLY A 322 16.24 -4.28 10.62
C GLY A 322 17.46 -3.39 10.36
N LEU A 323 18.02 -2.76 11.39
CA LEU A 323 19.28 -1.99 11.31
C LEU A 323 20.54 -2.85 11.34
N GLU A 324 20.45 -4.14 11.70
CA GLU A 324 21.58 -5.04 11.69
C GLU A 324 21.92 -5.53 10.28
N ALA A 325 23.20 -5.80 10.07
CA ALA A 325 23.67 -6.27 8.76
C ALA A 325 23.08 -7.66 8.41
N ASN A 326 22.66 -7.80 7.15
CA ASN A 326 22.15 -9.04 6.56
C ASN A 326 20.87 -9.60 7.23
N VAL A 327 20.14 -8.81 7.99
CA VAL A 327 18.79 -9.15 8.44
C VAL A 327 17.86 -9.14 7.24
N GLN A 328 17.04 -10.18 7.12
CA GLN A 328 16.07 -10.37 6.02
C GLN A 328 14.63 -10.36 6.52
N ILE A 329 14.41 -10.72 7.78
CA ILE A 329 13.08 -10.71 8.42
C ILE A 329 13.15 -9.84 9.66
N GLY A 330 12.40 -8.75 9.64
CA GLY A 330 12.18 -7.86 10.79
C GLY A 330 11.02 -8.33 11.68
N PRO A 331 10.68 -7.55 12.72
CA PRO A 331 9.52 -7.81 13.57
C PRO A 331 8.19 -7.61 12.82
N LEU A 332 7.11 -8.14 13.37
CA LEU A 332 5.76 -7.71 13.04
C LEU A 332 5.49 -6.35 13.69
N ILE A 333 4.52 -5.62 13.15
CA ILE A 333 4.26 -4.23 13.59
C ILE A 333 3.85 -4.11 15.05
N ASN A 334 3.13 -5.10 15.58
CA ASN A 334 2.65 -5.10 16.97
C ASN A 334 2.31 -6.52 17.46
N GLU A 335 2.02 -6.64 18.75
CA GLU A 335 1.65 -7.90 19.39
C GLU A 335 0.39 -8.53 18.81
N LYS A 336 -0.59 -7.74 18.36
CA LYS A 336 -1.83 -8.26 17.75
C LYS A 336 -1.52 -9.06 16.48
N ALA A 337 -0.52 -8.64 15.71
CA ALA A 337 -0.09 -9.38 14.52
C ALA A 337 0.57 -10.72 14.90
N VAL A 338 1.35 -10.77 15.98
CA VAL A 338 1.93 -12.01 16.53
C VAL A 338 0.84 -12.99 16.97
N VAL A 339 -0.13 -12.49 17.75
CA VAL A 339 -1.26 -13.29 18.24
C VAL A 339 -2.08 -13.85 17.07
N LYS A 340 -2.40 -13.01 16.07
CA LYS A 340 -3.14 -13.46 14.88
C LYS A 340 -2.38 -14.56 14.12
N ALA A 341 -1.08 -14.38 13.91
CA ALA A 341 -0.27 -15.41 13.22
C ALA A 341 -0.30 -16.74 13.98
N GLN A 342 -0.17 -16.72 15.30
CA GLN A 342 -0.23 -17.93 16.12
C GLN A 342 -1.61 -18.58 16.07
N GLN A 343 -2.69 -17.81 16.20
CA GLN A 343 -4.06 -18.34 16.14
C GLN A 343 -4.36 -19.07 14.82
N LEU A 344 -3.90 -18.50 13.68
CA LEU A 344 -4.08 -19.12 12.38
C LEU A 344 -3.27 -20.43 12.23
N ILE A 345 -2.08 -20.51 12.84
CA ILE A 345 -1.30 -21.75 12.89
C ILE A 345 -1.97 -22.79 13.76
N ASP A 346 -2.44 -22.41 14.94
CA ASP A 346 -3.09 -23.32 15.90
C ASP A 346 -4.37 -23.92 15.29
N ASP A 347 -5.25 -23.10 14.67
CA ASP A 347 -6.43 -23.55 13.94
C ASP A 347 -6.06 -24.56 12.83
N ALA A 348 -5.04 -24.22 12.03
CA ALA A 348 -4.60 -25.10 10.95
C ALA A 348 -4.08 -26.45 11.47
N CYS A 349 -3.29 -26.45 12.56
CA CYS A 349 -2.76 -27.67 13.18
C CYS A 349 -3.86 -28.52 13.81
N GLU A 350 -4.83 -27.91 14.50
CA GLU A 350 -6.00 -28.61 15.04
C GLU A 350 -6.83 -29.29 13.94
N LYS A 351 -6.85 -28.72 12.74
CA LYS A 351 -7.53 -29.27 11.55
C LYS A 351 -6.64 -30.17 10.69
N GLY A 352 -5.44 -30.54 11.17
CA GLY A 352 -4.57 -31.54 10.60
C GLY A 352 -3.39 -31.05 9.74
N ALA A 353 -3.13 -29.74 9.67
CA ALA A 353 -1.91 -29.21 9.09
C ALA A 353 -0.69 -29.55 9.94
N GLN A 354 0.49 -29.55 9.30
CA GLN A 354 1.76 -29.84 9.97
C GLN A 354 2.72 -28.67 9.79
N VAL A 355 3.43 -28.30 10.86
CA VAL A 355 4.48 -27.29 10.83
C VAL A 355 5.76 -27.92 10.26
N ALA A 356 6.15 -27.54 9.04
CA ALA A 356 7.39 -28.00 8.41
C ALA A 356 8.62 -27.22 8.91
N CYS A 357 8.46 -25.94 9.25
CA CYS A 357 9.46 -25.12 9.95
C CYS A 357 8.78 -23.89 10.61
N GLY A 358 9.43 -23.31 11.61
CA GLY A 358 8.91 -22.15 12.36
C GLY A 358 7.75 -22.50 13.30
N GLY A 359 6.67 -21.75 13.25
CA GLY A 359 5.39 -22.03 13.93
C GLY A 359 5.18 -21.34 15.26
N LYS A 360 6.05 -20.43 15.68
CA LYS A 360 5.99 -19.79 16.99
C LYS A 360 6.65 -18.40 17.02
N PRO A 361 6.39 -17.57 18.05
CA PRO A 361 7.17 -16.38 18.31
C PRO A 361 8.66 -16.70 18.43
N HIS A 362 9.49 -15.81 17.89
CA HIS A 362 10.94 -16.01 17.87
C HIS A 362 11.58 -15.71 19.23
N ALA A 363 12.72 -16.36 19.53
CA ALA A 363 13.44 -16.23 20.82
C ALA A 363 13.98 -14.81 21.11
N LEU A 364 14.08 -13.94 20.11
CA LEU A 364 14.39 -12.51 20.31
C LEU A 364 13.32 -11.76 21.11
N GLY A 365 12.12 -12.32 21.26
CA GLY A 365 11.04 -11.68 21.99
C GLY A 365 10.38 -10.56 21.18
N GLN A 366 9.75 -9.60 21.88
CA GLN A 366 9.00 -8.50 21.27
C GLN A 366 7.97 -9.03 20.25
N THR A 367 7.98 -8.46 19.05
CA THR A 367 7.04 -8.84 17.99
C THR A 367 7.70 -9.70 16.88
N PHE A 368 8.84 -10.31 17.16
CA PHE A 368 9.50 -11.22 16.21
C PHE A 368 8.76 -12.57 16.14
N PHE A 369 8.54 -13.04 14.91
CA PHE A 369 7.88 -14.30 14.62
C PHE A 369 8.71 -15.14 13.65
N GLU A 370 8.79 -16.45 13.86
CA GLU A 370 9.54 -17.35 12.98
C GLU A 370 8.87 -17.46 11.61
N PRO A 371 9.61 -17.28 10.49
CA PRO A 371 9.12 -17.64 9.17
C PRO A 371 8.66 -19.09 9.16
N THR A 372 7.40 -19.29 8.82
CA THR A 372 6.68 -20.55 9.04
C THR A 372 6.20 -21.14 7.72
N VAL A 373 6.36 -22.46 7.57
CA VAL A 373 5.79 -23.23 6.46
C VAL A 373 4.86 -24.28 7.04
N LEU A 374 3.60 -24.30 6.55
CA LEU A 374 2.60 -25.30 6.90
C LEU A 374 2.34 -26.21 5.71
N THR A 375 2.26 -27.52 5.95
CA THR A 375 1.89 -28.56 4.97
C THR A 375 0.58 -29.22 5.34
N GLY A 376 -0.06 -29.89 4.38
CA GLY A 376 -1.36 -30.54 4.64
C GLY A 376 -2.52 -29.56 4.83
N VAL A 377 -2.35 -28.33 4.39
CA VAL A 377 -3.39 -27.28 4.51
C VAL A 377 -4.51 -27.55 3.51
N ASN A 378 -5.76 -27.30 3.92
CA ASN A 378 -6.96 -27.45 3.10
C ASN A 378 -7.94 -26.26 3.26
N GLN A 379 -8.98 -26.24 2.40
CA GLN A 379 -9.91 -25.12 2.28
C GLN A 379 -10.75 -24.82 3.53
N HIS A 380 -10.83 -25.75 4.52
CA HIS A 380 -11.64 -25.59 5.75
C HIS A 380 -10.87 -24.90 6.90
N MET A 381 -9.60 -24.59 6.69
CA MET A 381 -8.75 -23.91 7.68
C MET A 381 -8.87 -22.39 7.56
N GLU A 382 -8.91 -21.68 8.69
CA GLU A 382 -9.07 -20.22 8.71
C GLU A 382 -7.94 -19.51 7.94
N ILE A 383 -6.73 -20.05 7.98
CA ILE A 383 -5.56 -19.50 7.28
C ILE A 383 -5.75 -19.41 5.77
N VAL A 384 -6.66 -20.19 5.17
CA VAL A 384 -6.99 -20.14 3.74
C VAL A 384 -8.04 -19.08 3.43
N GLN A 385 -8.91 -18.79 4.38
CA GLN A 385 -10.03 -17.85 4.22
C GLN A 385 -9.65 -16.41 4.56
N GLU A 386 -8.73 -16.23 5.52
CA GLU A 386 -8.31 -14.94 6.04
C GLU A 386 -7.02 -14.42 5.41
N GLU A 387 -6.88 -13.09 5.32
CA GLU A 387 -5.60 -12.44 5.02
C GLU A 387 -4.65 -12.64 6.20
N ILE A 388 -3.56 -13.39 6.00
CA ILE A 388 -2.61 -13.74 7.07
C ILE A 388 -1.88 -12.50 7.60
N PHE A 389 -1.32 -11.69 6.71
CA PHE A 389 -0.54 -10.48 6.96
C PHE A 389 0.65 -10.72 7.91
N GLY A 390 1.34 -11.85 7.71
CA GLY A 390 2.44 -12.32 8.54
C GLY A 390 3.28 -13.39 7.82
N PRO A 391 4.39 -13.85 8.42
CA PRO A 391 5.38 -14.71 7.78
C PRO A 391 5.00 -16.20 7.83
N VAL A 392 3.74 -16.54 7.52
CA VAL A 392 3.23 -17.92 7.53
C VAL A 392 2.81 -18.32 6.12
N ALA A 393 3.41 -19.38 5.58
CA ALA A 393 3.23 -19.89 4.23
C ALA A 393 2.47 -21.23 4.25
N PRO A 394 1.14 -21.27 4.00
CA PRO A 394 0.38 -22.50 3.87
C PRO A 394 0.55 -23.09 2.48
N LEU A 395 0.97 -24.37 2.41
CA LEU A 395 1.10 -25.14 1.17
C LEU A 395 -0.12 -26.06 0.99
N ILE A 396 -0.81 -25.88 -0.13
CA ILE A 396 -2.05 -26.57 -0.49
C ILE A 396 -1.79 -27.45 -1.71
N ARG A 397 -2.17 -28.73 -1.68
CA ARG A 397 -2.06 -29.62 -2.82
C ARG A 397 -3.19 -29.41 -3.82
N PHE A 398 -2.90 -29.58 -5.10
CA PHE A 398 -3.91 -29.72 -6.14
C PHE A 398 -3.44 -30.67 -7.24
N SER A 399 -4.39 -31.23 -8.00
CA SER A 399 -4.11 -32.10 -9.16
C SER A 399 -4.69 -31.55 -10.46
N GLU A 400 -5.88 -30.94 -10.40
CA GLU A 400 -6.61 -30.54 -11.59
C GLU A 400 -6.63 -29.00 -11.74
N GLU A 401 -6.42 -28.51 -12.97
CA GLU A 401 -6.40 -27.08 -13.31
C GLU A 401 -7.73 -26.39 -12.96
N ALA A 402 -8.86 -27.03 -13.29
CA ALA A 402 -10.17 -26.46 -13.04
C ALA A 402 -10.46 -26.31 -11.54
N ASP A 403 -10.04 -27.27 -10.72
CA ASP A 403 -10.26 -27.27 -9.29
C ASP A 403 -9.42 -26.17 -8.60
N VAL A 404 -8.15 -26.01 -8.99
CA VAL A 404 -7.29 -24.98 -8.38
C VAL A 404 -7.75 -23.58 -8.75
N VAL A 405 -8.25 -23.36 -9.96
CA VAL A 405 -8.83 -22.07 -10.38
C VAL A 405 -10.10 -21.77 -9.57
N ALA A 406 -10.98 -22.76 -9.42
CA ALA A 406 -12.19 -22.61 -8.59
C ALA A 406 -11.84 -22.29 -7.14
N GLN A 407 -10.91 -23.00 -6.52
CA GLN A 407 -10.44 -22.74 -5.16
C GLN A 407 -9.73 -21.39 -5.04
N ALA A 408 -8.95 -20.97 -6.03
CA ALA A 408 -8.30 -19.68 -6.08
C ALA A 408 -9.32 -18.53 -6.06
N ASN A 409 -10.43 -18.67 -6.78
CA ASN A 409 -11.50 -17.68 -6.87
C ASN A 409 -12.49 -17.69 -5.70
N ASP A 410 -12.50 -18.77 -4.89
CA ASP A 410 -13.39 -18.91 -3.73
C ASP A 410 -12.90 -18.05 -2.54
N THR A 411 -13.03 -16.76 -2.71
CA THR A 411 -12.69 -15.74 -1.69
C THR A 411 -13.39 -14.43 -2.00
N ILE A 412 -13.62 -13.61 -0.97
CA ILE A 412 -14.12 -12.24 -1.11
C ILE A 412 -13.06 -11.29 -1.71
N PHE A 413 -11.81 -11.68 -1.71
CA PHE A 413 -10.68 -10.87 -2.17
C PHE A 413 -10.40 -11.06 -3.66
N GLY A 414 -9.75 -10.08 -4.27
CA GLY A 414 -9.36 -10.11 -5.69
C GLY A 414 -8.27 -9.09 -6.03
N LEU A 415 -7.20 -9.00 -5.19
CA LEU A 415 -6.14 -8.02 -5.42
C LEU A 415 -5.08 -8.58 -6.37
N ALA A 416 -4.35 -9.61 -5.97
CA ALA A 416 -3.26 -10.21 -6.73
C ALA A 416 -3.38 -11.73 -6.80
N ALA A 417 -2.89 -12.32 -7.89
CA ALA A 417 -2.71 -13.74 -8.09
C ALA A 417 -1.41 -14.02 -8.84
N TYR A 418 -0.88 -15.24 -8.72
CA TYR A 418 0.39 -15.61 -9.34
C TYR A 418 0.29 -17.03 -9.92
N VAL A 419 0.89 -17.26 -11.09
CA VAL A 419 0.88 -18.55 -11.78
C VAL A 419 2.28 -18.86 -12.29
N TYR A 420 2.75 -20.09 -12.06
CA TYR A 420 4.00 -20.63 -12.59
C TYR A 420 3.75 -21.90 -13.42
N SER A 421 4.18 -21.89 -14.68
CA SER A 421 4.13 -22.98 -15.63
C SER A 421 5.07 -22.69 -16.80
N GLU A 422 5.61 -23.70 -17.48
CA GLU A 422 6.35 -23.53 -18.73
C GLU A 422 5.40 -23.52 -19.96
N ASN A 423 4.13 -23.90 -19.78
CA ASN A 423 3.13 -23.92 -20.85
C ASN A 423 2.41 -22.56 -20.95
N ILE A 424 2.77 -21.77 -21.97
CA ILE A 424 2.21 -20.42 -22.18
C ILE A 424 0.68 -20.44 -22.37
N SER A 425 0.12 -21.47 -23.03
CA SER A 425 -1.32 -21.58 -23.25
C SER A 425 -2.06 -21.85 -21.92
N ARG A 426 -1.46 -22.65 -21.03
CA ARG A 426 -1.98 -22.86 -19.67
C ARG A 426 -1.96 -21.57 -18.88
N ILE A 427 -0.81 -20.88 -18.85
CA ILE A 427 -0.66 -19.61 -18.12
C ILE A 427 -1.73 -18.61 -18.54
N TRP A 428 -1.92 -18.43 -19.86
CA TRP A 428 -2.88 -17.50 -20.40
C TRP A 428 -4.32 -17.86 -20.01
N ARG A 429 -4.71 -19.10 -20.23
CA ARG A 429 -6.03 -19.61 -19.89
C ARG A 429 -6.37 -19.51 -18.40
N VAL A 430 -5.40 -19.81 -17.53
CA VAL A 430 -5.56 -19.69 -16.08
C VAL A 430 -5.66 -18.20 -15.67
N ALA A 431 -4.79 -17.34 -16.21
CA ALA A 431 -4.80 -15.91 -15.90
C ALA A 431 -6.13 -15.22 -16.28
N GLU A 432 -6.74 -15.61 -17.40
CA GLU A 432 -8.05 -15.11 -17.83
C GLU A 432 -9.21 -15.54 -16.91
N GLN A 433 -9.10 -16.69 -16.25
CA GLN A 433 -10.13 -17.22 -15.36
C GLN A 433 -9.98 -16.73 -13.91
N LEU A 434 -8.82 -16.21 -13.55
CA LEU A 434 -8.57 -15.70 -12.19
C LEU A 434 -9.24 -14.34 -11.97
N GLU A 435 -10.10 -14.25 -10.96
CA GLU A 435 -10.89 -13.06 -10.61
C GLU A 435 -10.08 -12.06 -9.76
N TYR A 436 -8.97 -11.57 -10.30
CA TYR A 436 -8.02 -10.68 -9.62
C TYR A 436 -7.71 -9.45 -10.46
N GLY A 437 -7.45 -8.33 -9.80
CA GLY A 437 -7.07 -7.10 -10.49
C GLY A 437 -5.68 -7.16 -11.11
N MET A 438 -4.80 -8.02 -10.56
CA MET A 438 -3.41 -8.19 -11.02
C MET A 438 -3.05 -9.67 -11.03
N VAL A 439 -2.48 -10.15 -12.14
CA VAL A 439 -2.00 -11.53 -12.26
C VAL A 439 -0.54 -11.55 -12.70
N GLY A 440 0.33 -12.09 -11.85
CA GLY A 440 1.72 -12.34 -12.17
C GLY A 440 1.90 -13.69 -12.86
N MET A 441 2.44 -13.68 -14.07
CA MET A 441 2.70 -14.89 -14.88
C MET A 441 4.20 -15.16 -14.89
N ASN A 442 4.64 -16.25 -14.27
CA ASN A 442 6.05 -16.60 -14.01
C ASN A 442 6.84 -15.45 -13.33
N SER A 443 6.14 -14.58 -12.61
CA SER A 443 6.71 -13.45 -11.88
C SER A 443 5.84 -13.09 -10.69
N THR A 444 6.47 -12.69 -9.59
CA THR A 444 5.79 -12.15 -8.41
C THR A 444 6.10 -10.67 -8.19
N ALA A 445 6.91 -10.06 -9.05
CA ALA A 445 7.26 -8.64 -9.02
C ALA A 445 6.23 -7.81 -9.82
N ILE A 446 4.98 -7.73 -9.34
CA ILE A 446 3.86 -7.11 -10.04
C ILE A 446 3.62 -5.63 -9.69
N SER A 447 4.35 -5.10 -8.71
CA SER A 447 4.17 -3.71 -8.28
C SER A 447 5.15 -2.79 -8.99
N ASN A 448 4.63 -1.88 -9.82
CA ASN A 448 5.42 -0.91 -10.57
C ASN A 448 4.58 0.35 -10.81
N GLU A 449 5.22 1.53 -10.92
CA GLU A 449 4.55 2.83 -11.10
C GLU A 449 3.84 2.98 -12.44
N VAL A 450 4.31 2.26 -13.47
CA VAL A 450 3.78 2.39 -14.85
C VAL A 450 2.54 1.53 -15.12
N VAL A 451 2.21 0.58 -14.22
CA VAL A 451 1.07 -0.33 -14.37
C VAL A 451 -0.05 -0.03 -13.37
N PRO A 452 -1.32 -0.34 -13.70
CA PRO A 452 -2.44 -0.11 -12.79
C PRO A 452 -2.44 -1.13 -11.65
N PHE A 453 -2.20 -0.66 -10.44
CA PHE A 453 -2.29 -1.44 -9.22
C PHE A 453 -3.71 -1.31 -8.64
N GLY A 454 -4.33 -2.42 -8.27
CA GLY A 454 -5.63 -2.41 -7.60
C GLY A 454 -6.40 -3.71 -7.76
N GLY A 455 -7.39 -3.90 -6.91
CA GLY A 455 -8.19 -5.10 -6.82
C GLY A 455 -9.55 -5.01 -7.47
N VAL A 456 -10.21 -6.16 -7.50
CA VAL A 456 -11.63 -6.36 -7.78
C VAL A 456 -12.29 -6.97 -6.55
N LYS A 457 -13.58 -7.32 -6.60
CA LYS A 457 -14.34 -7.83 -5.45
C LYS A 457 -14.18 -6.90 -4.23
N GLN A 458 -13.93 -7.46 -3.05
CA GLN A 458 -13.77 -6.68 -1.82
C GLN A 458 -12.31 -6.28 -1.51
N SER A 459 -11.43 -6.41 -2.49
CA SER A 459 -10.07 -5.86 -2.41
C SER A 459 -9.99 -4.39 -2.84
N GLY A 460 -11.05 -3.81 -3.37
CA GLY A 460 -11.09 -2.37 -3.56
C GLY A 460 -11.80 -1.87 -4.80
N VAL A 461 -11.69 -0.54 -5.00
CA VAL A 461 -12.27 0.22 -6.10
C VAL A 461 -11.26 1.27 -6.57
N GLY A 462 -11.12 1.45 -7.88
CA GLY A 462 -10.14 2.34 -8.47
C GLY A 462 -8.80 1.67 -8.73
N ARG A 463 -7.83 2.45 -9.19
CA ARG A 463 -6.46 2.00 -9.48
C ARG A 463 -5.45 3.04 -9.02
N GLU A 464 -4.27 2.58 -8.63
CA GLU A 464 -3.10 3.41 -8.35
C GLU A 464 -1.99 3.12 -9.37
N GLY A 465 -1.09 4.07 -9.59
CA GLY A 465 -0.08 3.93 -10.65
C GLY A 465 -0.65 4.12 -12.06
N SER A 466 0.21 4.12 -13.06
CA SER A 466 -0.10 4.33 -14.48
C SER A 466 -0.94 5.59 -14.77
N LYS A 467 -1.38 5.75 -16.00
CA LYS A 467 -2.34 6.80 -16.39
C LYS A 467 -3.69 6.64 -15.69
N TYR A 468 -4.11 5.40 -15.40
CA TYR A 468 -5.37 5.12 -14.72
C TYR A 468 -5.41 5.66 -13.29
N GLY A 469 -4.27 5.61 -12.57
CA GLY A 469 -4.16 6.20 -11.24
C GLY A 469 -4.30 7.73 -11.25
N LEU A 470 -3.83 8.41 -12.31
CA LEU A 470 -4.03 9.85 -12.46
C LEU A 470 -5.50 10.21 -12.73
N GLU A 471 -6.19 9.42 -13.56
CA GLU A 471 -7.62 9.62 -13.88
C GLU A 471 -8.53 9.53 -12.65
N GLU A 472 -8.09 8.82 -11.61
CA GLU A 472 -8.80 8.76 -10.33
C GLU A 472 -8.91 10.13 -9.64
N PHE A 473 -8.01 11.08 -9.91
CA PHE A 473 -7.98 12.41 -9.31
C PHE A 473 -8.59 13.50 -10.22
N MET A 474 -9.28 13.08 -11.28
CA MET A 474 -9.85 13.97 -12.28
C MET A 474 -11.35 13.77 -12.47
N THR A 475 -12.00 14.81 -12.96
CA THR A 475 -13.38 14.80 -13.45
C THR A 475 -13.41 15.22 -14.91
N ILE A 476 -14.38 14.71 -15.65
CA ILE A 476 -14.60 15.05 -17.06
C ILE A 476 -15.65 16.16 -17.13
N LYS A 477 -15.32 17.26 -17.85
CA LYS A 477 -16.25 18.34 -18.16
C LYS A 477 -16.49 18.39 -19.66
N TYR A 478 -17.74 18.30 -20.05
CA TYR A 478 -18.18 18.54 -21.41
C TYR A 478 -18.60 19.99 -21.59
N MET A 479 -18.11 20.64 -22.64
CA MET A 479 -18.46 22.01 -23.04
C MET A 479 -19.02 21.99 -24.46
N CYS A 480 -20.18 22.60 -24.66
CA CYS A 480 -20.83 22.79 -25.95
C CYS A 480 -20.78 24.27 -26.33
N LEU A 481 -20.02 24.58 -27.39
CA LEU A 481 -19.97 25.92 -27.98
C LEU A 481 -20.97 26.00 -29.13
N GLY A 482 -21.96 26.89 -29.05
CA GLY A 482 -22.81 27.31 -30.16
C GLY A 482 -22.06 28.30 -31.08
N LEU A 483 -22.22 28.17 -32.40
CA LEU A 483 -21.59 29.02 -33.41
C LEU A 483 -22.60 30.01 -33.96
#